data_b7612b0eff573176fcb54d5112015a48
#
_entry.id   b7612b0eff573176fcb54d5112015a48
#
_cell.length_a   1.000
_cell.length_b   1.000
_cell.length_c   1.000
_cell.angle_alpha   90.00
_cell.angle_beta   90.00
_cell.angle_gamma   90.00
#
_symmetry.space_group_name_H-M   'P 1'
#
loop_
_entity.id
_entity.type
_entity.pdbx_description
1 polymer ?
#
loop_
_entity_poly.entity_id
_entity_poly.type
_entity_poly.pdbx_seq_one_letter_code
_entity_poly.pdbx_strand_id
1 'polypeptide(L)'
;MVATEGSFSRAAEKLLRTQPAVSLALQRLELELGEKLIDRSGKELLLTDAGRSALDFARRFESLERELENSLAELRDNSAGRLTVGANESTTLYLLRHIERYRALHPKIKVTVRRSQGSKIPNELLDGNLELGVISYDPGDDRIRSKVIYTDAIALVVSPRHRLAKRKSVSIADLGEENFVAHNMTSPYRDMVIHEFQARKVPLRMDVDMPTIESVRKMVQDNQGVAFQPRMCVEQEIEQKLLREVRVKEMNIERKIRLVYPTRRALSHAARAFLEIVG
;
A
#
# COMPACT_ATOMS: atom_id res chain seq x y z
N MET A 1 17.68 -10.75 -7.04
CA MET A 1 18.60 -9.74 -6.45
C MET A 1 19.20 -8.81 -7.50
N VAL A 2 19.95 -9.27 -8.54
CA VAL A 2 20.56 -8.37 -9.56
C VAL A 2 19.53 -7.46 -10.23
N ALA A 3 18.39 -7.99 -10.62
CA ALA A 3 17.28 -7.24 -11.22
C ALA A 3 16.67 -6.18 -10.28
N THR A 4 16.67 -6.44 -8.98
CA THR A 4 16.12 -5.52 -7.97
C THR A 4 17.08 -4.37 -7.66
N GLU A 5 18.38 -4.66 -7.60
CA GLU A 5 19.41 -3.70 -7.27
C GLU A 5 19.89 -2.90 -8.50
N GLY A 6 19.61 -3.37 -9.71
CA GLY A 6 20.12 -2.77 -10.95
C GLY A 6 21.66 -2.74 -11.01
N SER A 7 22.35 -3.59 -10.22
CA SER A 7 23.80 -3.61 -10.10
C SER A 7 24.31 -4.94 -9.59
N PHE A 8 25.29 -5.51 -10.28
CA PHE A 8 25.96 -6.75 -9.83
C PHE A 8 26.72 -6.55 -8.52
N SER A 9 27.38 -5.41 -8.34
CA SER A 9 28.14 -5.13 -7.12
C SER A 9 27.23 -5.00 -5.91
N ARG A 10 26.13 -4.22 -6.00
CA ARG A 10 25.16 -4.09 -4.91
C ARG A 10 24.45 -5.41 -4.60
N ALA A 11 24.14 -6.20 -5.64
CA ALA A 11 23.57 -7.54 -5.45
C ALA A 11 24.55 -8.47 -4.72
N ALA A 12 25.84 -8.40 -5.06
CA ALA A 12 26.89 -9.21 -4.43
C ALA A 12 27.06 -8.85 -2.93
N GLU A 13 27.09 -7.58 -2.59
CA GLU A 13 27.12 -7.09 -1.21
C GLU A 13 25.95 -7.63 -0.40
N LYS A 14 24.72 -7.51 -0.92
CA LYS A 14 23.51 -8.01 -0.24
C LYS A 14 23.46 -9.53 -0.09
N LEU A 15 24.06 -10.25 -1.04
CA LEU A 15 24.13 -11.71 -1.01
C LEU A 15 25.34 -12.22 -0.20
N LEU A 16 26.18 -11.34 0.33
CA LEU A 16 27.44 -11.68 0.99
C LEU A 16 28.34 -12.58 0.10
N ARG A 17 28.39 -12.22 -1.20
CA ARG A 17 29.16 -12.91 -2.24
C ARG A 17 30.05 -11.91 -2.98
N THR A 18 30.99 -12.45 -3.76
CA THR A 18 31.79 -11.59 -4.66
C THR A 18 31.01 -11.29 -5.94
N GLN A 19 31.26 -10.13 -6.55
CA GLN A 19 30.63 -9.74 -7.81
C GLN A 19 30.89 -10.79 -8.94
N PRO A 20 32.12 -11.34 -9.13
CA PRO A 20 32.35 -12.40 -10.10
C PRO A 20 31.50 -13.65 -9.85
N ALA A 21 31.29 -14.05 -8.58
CA ALA A 21 30.47 -15.19 -8.25
C ALA A 21 29.00 -14.98 -8.65
N VAL A 22 28.45 -13.79 -8.40
CA VAL A 22 27.08 -13.44 -8.82
C VAL A 22 26.96 -13.40 -10.34
N SER A 23 27.97 -12.82 -11.03
CA SER A 23 27.98 -12.79 -12.50
C SER A 23 28.06 -14.17 -13.11
N LEU A 24 28.90 -15.07 -12.56
CA LEU A 24 29.02 -16.44 -13.02
C LEU A 24 27.76 -17.26 -12.78
N ALA A 25 27.11 -17.08 -11.63
CA ALA A 25 25.82 -17.75 -11.33
C ALA A 25 24.73 -17.36 -12.34
N LEU A 26 24.64 -16.07 -12.68
CA LEU A 26 23.69 -15.62 -13.69
C LEU A 26 24.05 -16.17 -15.08
N GLN A 27 25.33 -16.16 -15.46
CA GLN A 27 25.76 -16.73 -16.75
C GLN A 27 25.42 -18.22 -16.88
N ARG A 28 25.59 -18.99 -15.80
CA ARG A 28 25.19 -20.41 -15.77
C ARG A 28 23.69 -20.56 -15.97
N LEU A 29 22.88 -19.79 -15.28
CA LEU A 29 21.43 -19.79 -15.45
C LEU A 29 21.03 -19.43 -16.88
N GLU A 30 21.64 -18.40 -17.48
CA GLU A 30 21.42 -18.02 -18.88
C GLU A 30 21.79 -19.16 -19.84
N LEU A 31 22.88 -19.86 -19.55
CA LEU A 31 23.32 -21.02 -20.36
C LEU A 31 22.35 -22.19 -20.26
N GLU A 32 21.88 -22.50 -19.04
CA GLU A 32 20.91 -23.59 -18.80
C GLU A 32 19.55 -23.31 -19.44
N LEU A 33 19.12 -22.06 -19.44
CA LEU A 33 17.85 -21.65 -20.04
C LEU A 33 17.96 -21.42 -21.54
N GLY A 34 19.18 -21.31 -22.09
CA GLY A 34 19.42 -20.99 -23.50
C GLY A 34 19.09 -19.53 -23.88
N GLU A 35 18.84 -18.67 -22.91
CA GLU A 35 18.34 -17.29 -23.13
C GLU A 35 19.15 -16.27 -22.31
N LYS A 36 19.34 -15.08 -22.88
CA LYS A 36 19.88 -13.94 -22.12
C LYS A 36 18.78 -13.31 -21.28
N LEU A 37 19.03 -13.20 -19.96
CA LEU A 37 18.08 -12.63 -19.01
C LEU A 37 18.34 -11.14 -18.76
N ILE A 38 19.58 -10.70 -18.95
CA ILE A 38 19.99 -9.30 -18.77
C ILE A 38 20.64 -8.77 -20.03
N ASP A 39 20.11 -7.65 -20.52
CA ASP A 39 20.75 -6.86 -21.57
C ASP A 39 21.86 -6.01 -20.92
N ARG A 40 23.09 -6.20 -21.46
CA ARG A 40 24.33 -5.50 -21.02
C ARG A 40 24.83 -4.51 -22.05
N SER A 41 24.08 -4.29 -23.13
CA SER A 41 24.52 -3.42 -24.24
C SER A 41 24.48 -1.93 -23.89
N GLY A 42 23.68 -1.54 -22.91
CA GLY A 42 23.51 -0.16 -22.45
C GLY A 42 24.30 0.19 -21.18
N LYS A 43 24.18 1.46 -20.73
CA LYS A 43 24.73 1.94 -19.47
C LYS A 43 23.95 1.39 -18.25
N GLU A 44 22.72 1.00 -18.44
CA GLU A 44 21.83 0.47 -17.40
C GLU A 44 21.59 -1.02 -17.61
N LEU A 45 21.46 -1.75 -16.52
CA LEU A 45 21.08 -3.17 -16.47
C LEU A 45 19.58 -3.31 -16.72
N LEU A 46 19.21 -3.74 -17.93
CA LEU A 46 17.83 -3.96 -18.30
C LEU A 46 17.52 -5.47 -18.39
N LEU A 47 16.33 -5.86 -17.96
CA LEU A 47 15.85 -7.22 -18.17
C LEU A 47 15.38 -7.38 -19.63
N THR A 48 15.76 -8.51 -20.25
CA THR A 48 15.14 -8.98 -21.47
C THR A 48 13.71 -9.47 -21.22
N ASP A 49 12.95 -9.82 -22.26
CA ASP A 49 11.64 -10.46 -22.09
C ASP A 49 11.76 -11.81 -21.36
N ALA A 50 12.76 -12.62 -21.73
CA ALA A 50 13.11 -13.85 -21.03
C ALA A 50 13.50 -13.57 -19.56
N GLY A 51 14.25 -12.48 -19.32
CA GLY A 51 14.62 -12.05 -17.95
C GLY A 51 13.41 -11.65 -17.11
N ARG A 52 12.44 -10.95 -17.68
CA ARG A 52 11.18 -10.62 -16.99
C ARG A 52 10.39 -11.87 -16.62
N SER A 53 10.24 -12.79 -17.57
CA SER A 53 9.58 -14.08 -17.34
C SER A 53 10.30 -14.89 -16.27
N ALA A 54 11.62 -15.06 -16.37
CA ALA A 54 12.41 -15.77 -15.38
C ALA A 54 12.32 -15.16 -13.97
N LEU A 55 12.29 -13.82 -13.86
CA LEU A 55 12.12 -13.12 -12.59
C LEU A 55 10.76 -13.40 -11.97
N ASP A 56 9.69 -13.45 -12.77
CA ASP A 56 8.35 -13.75 -12.27
C ASP A 56 8.26 -15.19 -11.76
N PHE A 57 8.85 -16.15 -12.47
CA PHE A 57 8.96 -17.53 -11.98
C PHE A 57 9.82 -17.63 -10.71
N ALA A 58 10.97 -16.95 -10.65
CA ALA A 58 11.82 -16.94 -9.46
C ALA A 58 11.07 -16.41 -8.22
N ARG A 59 10.27 -15.36 -8.38
CA ARG A 59 9.41 -14.84 -7.29
C ARG A 59 8.37 -15.85 -6.83
N ARG A 60 7.78 -16.62 -7.76
CA ARG A 60 6.85 -17.70 -7.42
C ARG A 60 7.54 -18.83 -6.68
N PHE A 61 8.75 -19.20 -7.05
CA PHE A 61 9.55 -20.20 -6.31
C PHE A 61 9.85 -19.75 -4.89
N GLU A 62 10.35 -18.52 -4.69
CA GLU A 62 10.58 -17.95 -3.36
C GLU A 62 9.29 -17.91 -2.52
N SER A 63 8.15 -17.70 -3.17
CA SER A 63 6.84 -17.71 -2.49
C SER A 63 6.43 -19.12 -2.06
N LEU A 64 6.60 -20.11 -2.93
CA LEU A 64 6.31 -21.53 -2.63
C LEU A 64 7.21 -22.07 -1.52
N GLU A 65 8.48 -21.70 -1.53
CA GLU A 65 9.42 -22.06 -0.45
C GLU A 65 8.95 -21.51 0.90
N ARG A 66 8.58 -20.22 0.96
CA ARG A 66 8.01 -19.61 2.17
C ARG A 66 6.71 -20.27 2.62
N GLU A 67 5.87 -20.68 1.66
CA GLU A 67 4.61 -21.39 1.97
C GLU A 67 4.89 -22.76 2.59
N LEU A 68 5.85 -23.50 2.06
CA LEU A 68 6.30 -24.77 2.62
C LEU A 68 6.85 -24.57 4.04
N GLU A 69 7.75 -23.60 4.24
CA GLU A 69 8.30 -23.29 5.56
C GLU A 69 7.20 -22.96 6.58
N ASN A 70 6.22 -22.12 6.19
CA ASN A 70 5.09 -21.79 7.05
C ASN A 70 4.24 -23.02 7.36
N SER A 71 3.93 -23.85 6.36
CA SER A 71 3.16 -25.09 6.55
C SER A 71 3.87 -26.08 7.49
N LEU A 72 5.19 -26.22 7.34
CA LEU A 72 5.98 -27.06 8.25
C LEU A 72 6.05 -26.49 9.67
N ALA A 73 6.13 -25.16 9.81
CA ALA A 73 6.09 -24.50 11.11
C ALA A 73 4.72 -24.71 11.80
N GLU A 74 3.63 -24.61 11.04
CA GLU A 74 2.25 -24.87 11.53
C GLU A 74 2.08 -26.33 11.97
N LEU A 75 2.67 -27.30 11.27
CA LEU A 75 2.65 -28.72 11.67
C LEU A 75 3.41 -28.99 12.97
N ARG A 76 4.46 -28.21 13.25
CA ARG A 76 5.27 -28.33 14.49
C ARG A 76 4.62 -27.65 15.68
N ASP A 77 4.00 -26.50 15.45
CA ASP A 77 3.32 -25.70 16.47
C ASP A 77 2.22 -24.87 15.79
N ASN A 78 0.96 -25.30 15.92
CA ASN A 78 -0.20 -24.60 15.36
C ASN A 78 -0.32 -23.12 15.83
N SER A 79 0.47 -22.70 16.81
CA SER A 79 0.49 -21.33 17.31
C SER A 79 1.61 -20.48 16.73
N ALA A 80 2.57 -21.05 15.98
CA ALA A 80 3.69 -20.36 15.35
C ALA A 80 3.43 -20.13 13.86
N GLY A 81 4.08 -19.12 13.29
CA GLY A 81 3.97 -18.84 11.86
C GLY A 81 4.32 -17.38 11.51
N ARG A 82 4.04 -17.04 10.27
CA ARG A 82 4.23 -15.68 9.76
C ARG A 82 3.01 -15.24 8.99
N LEU A 83 2.58 -14.01 9.21
CA LEU A 83 1.54 -13.34 8.45
C LEU A 83 2.16 -12.15 7.70
N THR A 84 1.99 -12.09 6.38
CA THR A 84 2.44 -10.94 5.57
C THR A 84 1.23 -10.26 4.94
N VAL A 85 1.01 -9.00 5.33
CA VAL A 85 -0.12 -8.18 4.86
C VAL A 85 0.40 -7.03 4.01
N GLY A 86 -0.09 -6.88 2.78
CA GLY A 86 0.16 -5.72 1.94
C GLY A 86 -0.80 -4.57 2.25
N ALA A 87 -0.27 -3.37 2.43
CA ALA A 87 -1.08 -2.18 2.69
C ALA A 87 -0.39 -0.92 2.17
N ASN A 88 -1.17 0.08 1.77
CA ASN A 88 -0.66 1.41 1.55
C ASN A 88 -0.64 2.20 2.88
N GLU A 89 -0.17 3.44 2.85
CA GLU A 89 -0.03 4.25 4.06
C GLU A 89 -1.37 4.42 4.82
N SER A 90 -2.45 4.78 4.13
CA SER A 90 -3.74 4.97 4.79
C SER A 90 -4.33 3.67 5.35
N THR A 91 -4.24 2.57 4.60
CA THR A 91 -4.78 1.27 5.06
C THR A 91 -3.90 0.63 6.14
N THR A 92 -2.61 0.99 6.22
CA THR A 92 -1.73 0.59 7.33
C THR A 92 -2.23 1.16 8.66
N LEU A 93 -2.65 2.42 8.69
CA LEU A 93 -3.20 3.03 9.90
C LEU A 93 -4.46 2.30 10.39
N TYR A 94 -5.33 1.89 9.47
CA TYR A 94 -6.49 1.06 9.80
C TYR A 94 -6.11 -0.27 10.46
N LEU A 95 -5.03 -0.91 9.96
CA LEU A 95 -4.59 -2.21 10.45
C LEU A 95 -4.05 -2.19 11.88
N LEU A 96 -3.56 -1.07 12.40
CA LEU A 96 -2.85 -1.01 13.69
C LEU A 96 -3.65 -1.64 14.83
N ARG A 97 -4.93 -1.25 15.01
CA ARG A 97 -5.81 -1.78 16.05
C ARG A 97 -6.07 -3.29 15.93
N HIS A 98 -6.12 -3.78 14.67
CA HIS A 98 -6.35 -5.20 14.42
C HIS A 98 -5.09 -6.02 14.67
N ILE A 99 -3.91 -5.47 14.34
CA ILE A 99 -2.62 -6.09 14.62
C ILE A 99 -2.38 -6.19 16.13
N GLU A 100 -2.71 -5.16 16.90
CA GLU A 100 -2.62 -5.17 18.36
C GLU A 100 -3.45 -6.32 18.94
N ARG A 101 -4.73 -6.40 18.59
CA ARG A 101 -5.61 -7.49 19.02
C ARG A 101 -5.12 -8.86 18.57
N TYR A 102 -4.66 -8.96 17.31
CA TYR A 102 -4.14 -10.20 16.75
C TYR A 102 -2.91 -10.72 17.52
N ARG A 103 -1.96 -9.83 17.81
CA ARG A 103 -0.75 -10.19 18.56
C ARG A 103 -1.04 -10.58 20.01
N ALA A 104 -2.04 -10.01 20.63
CA ALA A 104 -2.48 -10.41 21.97
C ALA A 104 -2.99 -11.87 21.98
N LEU A 105 -3.71 -12.29 20.91
CA LEU A 105 -4.26 -13.64 20.77
C LEU A 105 -3.26 -14.66 20.22
N HIS A 106 -2.32 -14.20 19.38
CA HIS A 106 -1.34 -15.03 18.65
C HIS A 106 0.09 -14.53 18.85
N PRO A 107 0.65 -14.56 20.08
CA PRO A 107 1.95 -13.93 20.38
C PRO A 107 3.15 -14.55 19.68
N LYS A 108 3.04 -15.81 19.23
CA LYS A 108 4.11 -16.51 18.51
C LYS A 108 4.11 -16.26 17.00
N ILE A 109 3.06 -15.62 16.45
CA ILE A 109 2.99 -15.32 15.03
C ILE A 109 3.70 -14.01 14.73
N LYS A 110 4.65 -14.06 13.79
CA LYS A 110 5.31 -12.86 13.28
C LYS A 110 4.42 -12.17 12.25
N VAL A 111 3.97 -10.95 12.56
CA VAL A 111 3.22 -10.10 11.62
C VAL A 111 4.17 -9.14 10.90
N THR A 112 4.09 -9.11 9.57
CA THR A 112 4.82 -8.17 8.71
C THR A 112 3.83 -7.41 7.85
N VAL A 113 3.76 -6.10 8.00
CA VAL A 113 3.04 -5.22 7.08
C VAL A 113 4.03 -4.70 6.04
N ARG A 114 3.78 -5.01 4.77
CA ARG A 114 4.60 -4.51 3.65
C ARG A 114 3.91 -3.30 3.03
N ARG A 115 4.62 -2.19 2.97
CA ARG A 115 4.15 -1.02 2.23
C ARG A 115 4.12 -1.35 0.73
N SER A 116 2.95 -1.28 0.13
CA SER A 116 2.75 -1.47 -1.29
C SER A 116 1.75 -0.45 -1.84
N GLN A 117 1.90 -0.09 -3.12
CA GLN A 117 0.87 0.70 -3.79
C GLN A 117 -0.40 -0.15 -3.93
N GLY A 118 -1.57 0.43 -3.66
CA GLY A 118 -2.84 -0.29 -3.72
C GLY A 118 -3.04 -1.05 -5.03
N SER A 119 -2.67 -0.46 -6.17
CA SER A 119 -2.77 -1.08 -7.51
C SER A 119 -1.84 -2.29 -7.72
N LYS A 120 -0.78 -2.44 -6.92
CA LYS A 120 0.16 -3.57 -7.03
C LYS A 120 -0.22 -4.74 -6.11
N ILE A 121 -0.98 -4.49 -5.05
CA ILE A 121 -1.35 -5.52 -4.06
C ILE A 121 -2.01 -6.75 -4.70
N PRO A 122 -2.95 -6.63 -5.67
CA PRO A 122 -3.55 -7.79 -6.33
C PRO A 122 -2.51 -8.70 -6.99
N ASN A 123 -1.57 -8.16 -7.73
CA ASN A 123 -0.52 -8.96 -8.36
C ASN A 123 0.43 -9.58 -7.32
N GLU A 124 0.82 -8.84 -6.27
CA GLU A 124 1.67 -9.35 -5.20
C GLU A 124 1.01 -10.50 -4.42
N LEU A 125 -0.33 -10.52 -4.32
CA LEU A 125 -1.10 -11.63 -3.78
C LEU A 125 -1.05 -12.85 -4.70
N LEU A 126 -1.28 -12.66 -6.00
CA LEU A 126 -1.27 -13.75 -7.00
C LEU A 126 0.13 -14.34 -7.15
N ASP A 127 1.17 -13.54 -7.04
CA ASP A 127 2.58 -13.97 -7.05
C ASP A 127 2.99 -14.61 -5.71
N GLY A 128 2.13 -14.57 -4.68
CA GLY A 128 2.39 -15.13 -3.36
C GLY A 128 3.37 -14.33 -2.51
N ASN A 129 3.71 -13.12 -2.90
CA ASN A 129 4.53 -12.21 -2.10
C ASN A 129 3.80 -11.66 -0.86
N LEU A 130 2.47 -11.73 -0.89
CA LEU A 130 1.57 -11.37 0.20
C LEU A 130 0.58 -12.51 0.42
N GLU A 131 0.12 -12.68 1.66
CA GLU A 131 -0.98 -13.59 1.98
C GLU A 131 -2.32 -12.85 1.99
N LEU A 132 -2.32 -11.65 2.59
CA LEU A 132 -3.48 -10.78 2.66
C LEU A 132 -3.10 -9.39 2.13
N GLY A 133 -4.08 -8.66 1.65
CA GLY A 133 -3.92 -7.27 1.25
C GLY A 133 -5.06 -6.41 1.77
N VAL A 134 -4.78 -5.13 2.03
CA VAL A 134 -5.81 -4.15 2.37
C VAL A 134 -5.77 -3.01 1.37
N ILE A 135 -6.86 -2.88 0.62
CA ILE A 135 -7.02 -1.89 -0.46
C ILE A 135 -8.31 -1.10 -0.27
N SER A 136 -8.45 0.02 -0.97
CA SER A 136 -9.62 0.90 -0.86
C SER A 136 -10.49 0.94 -2.13
N TYR A 137 -10.36 -0.04 -2.99
CA TYR A 137 -11.15 -0.18 -4.22
C TYR A 137 -11.49 -1.66 -4.46
N ASP A 138 -12.39 -1.94 -5.38
CA ASP A 138 -12.68 -3.31 -5.81
C ASP A 138 -11.69 -3.74 -6.89
N PRO A 139 -10.91 -4.82 -6.71
CA PRO A 139 -9.94 -5.25 -7.71
C PRO A 139 -10.59 -5.75 -9.00
N GLY A 140 -11.88 -6.17 -8.96
CA GLY A 140 -12.58 -6.68 -10.13
C GLY A 140 -11.94 -7.92 -10.77
N ASP A 141 -11.24 -8.74 -9.98
CA ASP A 141 -10.51 -9.94 -10.43
C ASP A 141 -11.03 -11.17 -9.70
N ASP A 142 -11.63 -12.12 -10.44
CA ASP A 142 -12.22 -13.35 -9.90
C ASP A 142 -11.18 -14.27 -9.18
N ARG A 143 -9.90 -14.06 -9.44
CA ARG A 143 -8.80 -14.77 -8.75
C ARG A 143 -8.57 -14.26 -7.34
N ILE A 144 -9.19 -13.12 -6.97
CA ILE A 144 -9.02 -12.45 -5.67
C ILE A 144 -10.38 -12.34 -4.98
N ARG A 145 -10.48 -12.88 -3.80
CA ARG A 145 -11.61 -12.61 -2.90
C ARG A 145 -11.45 -11.24 -2.27
N SER A 146 -12.55 -10.52 -2.19
CA SER A 146 -12.60 -9.14 -1.68
C SER A 146 -13.75 -9.02 -0.69
N LYS A 147 -13.44 -8.66 0.57
CA LYS A 147 -14.43 -8.42 1.64
C LYS A 147 -14.32 -6.99 2.12
N VAL A 148 -15.42 -6.25 2.14
CA VAL A 148 -15.48 -4.92 2.77
C VAL A 148 -15.35 -5.11 4.28
N ILE A 149 -14.37 -4.45 4.90
CA ILE A 149 -14.07 -4.52 6.33
C ILE A 149 -14.30 -3.18 7.05
N TYR A 150 -14.35 -2.10 6.30
CA TYR A 150 -14.63 -0.77 6.85
C TYR A 150 -15.11 0.17 5.76
N THR A 151 -15.98 1.10 6.12
CA THR A 151 -16.41 2.21 5.26
C THR A 151 -15.89 3.52 5.85
N ASP A 152 -15.09 4.21 5.07
CA ASP A 152 -14.46 5.49 5.39
C ASP A 152 -14.99 6.58 4.44
N ALA A 153 -14.63 7.81 4.68
CA ALA A 153 -14.96 8.96 3.82
C ALA A 153 -13.72 9.82 3.54
N ILE A 154 -13.78 10.62 2.49
CA ILE A 154 -12.82 11.70 2.28
C ILE A 154 -13.34 12.94 3.00
N ALA A 155 -12.57 13.48 3.93
CA ALA A 155 -12.88 14.67 4.71
C ALA A 155 -12.03 15.85 4.29
N LEU A 156 -12.64 17.04 4.19
CA LEU A 156 -11.90 18.31 4.15
C LEU A 156 -11.47 18.65 5.57
N VAL A 157 -10.17 18.77 5.79
CA VAL A 157 -9.59 19.17 7.09
C VAL A 157 -8.85 20.49 6.99
N VAL A 158 -8.99 21.27 8.05
CA VAL A 158 -8.40 22.58 8.18
C VAL A 158 -7.83 22.77 9.59
N SER A 159 -6.89 23.70 9.75
CA SER A 159 -6.45 24.14 11.08
C SER A 159 -7.61 24.73 11.88
N PRO A 160 -7.66 24.56 13.21
CA PRO A 160 -8.63 25.28 14.06
C PRO A 160 -8.54 26.82 13.94
N ARG A 161 -7.39 27.32 13.50
CA ARG A 161 -7.14 28.76 13.26
C ARG A 161 -7.61 29.23 11.88
N HIS A 162 -7.95 28.31 10.99
CA HIS A 162 -8.34 28.63 9.62
C HIS A 162 -9.73 29.26 9.57
N ARG A 163 -9.97 30.20 8.60
CA ARG A 163 -11.27 30.88 8.44
C ARG A 163 -12.46 29.92 8.30
N LEU A 164 -12.24 28.79 7.63
CA LEU A 164 -13.27 27.78 7.40
C LEU A 164 -13.60 26.96 8.65
N ALA A 165 -12.75 26.93 9.67
CA ALA A 165 -12.98 26.16 10.90
C ALA A 165 -14.25 26.55 11.66
N LYS A 166 -14.72 27.79 11.46
CA LYS A 166 -15.95 28.32 12.07
C LYS A 166 -17.21 27.97 11.27
N ARG A 167 -17.07 27.43 10.05
CA ARG A 167 -18.17 27.06 9.17
C ARG A 167 -18.63 25.62 9.46
N LYS A 168 -19.94 25.40 9.54
CA LYS A 168 -20.51 24.03 9.63
C LYS A 168 -20.41 23.29 8.30
N SER A 169 -20.53 24.00 7.20
CA SER A 169 -20.37 23.48 5.85
C SER A 169 -19.94 24.57 4.88
N VAL A 170 -19.30 24.17 3.80
CA VAL A 170 -18.88 25.00 2.68
C VAL A 170 -19.35 24.37 1.38
N SER A 171 -19.41 25.17 0.31
CA SER A 171 -19.55 24.68 -1.07
C SER A 171 -18.16 24.52 -1.72
N ILE A 172 -18.06 23.80 -2.81
CA ILE A 172 -16.82 23.74 -3.61
C ILE A 172 -16.44 25.15 -4.10
N ALA A 173 -17.41 26.00 -4.41
CA ALA A 173 -17.17 27.39 -4.81
C ALA A 173 -16.44 28.20 -3.72
N ASP A 174 -16.74 27.94 -2.43
CA ASP A 174 -16.06 28.59 -1.30
C ASP A 174 -14.58 28.21 -1.18
N LEU A 175 -14.14 27.15 -1.88
CA LEU A 175 -12.81 26.56 -1.79
C LEU A 175 -11.86 27.00 -2.93
N GLY A 176 -12.34 27.73 -3.93
CA GLY A 176 -11.57 28.10 -5.11
C GLY A 176 -10.36 29.00 -4.85
N GLU A 177 -10.33 29.69 -3.71
CA GLU A 177 -9.21 30.52 -3.28
C GLU A 177 -8.29 29.85 -2.26
N GLU A 178 -8.64 28.63 -1.81
CA GLU A 178 -7.84 27.92 -0.81
C GLU A 178 -6.61 27.24 -1.44
N ASN A 179 -5.52 27.24 -0.70
CA ASN A 179 -4.35 26.47 -1.05
C ASN A 179 -4.46 25.05 -0.46
N PHE A 180 -4.42 24.06 -1.34
CA PHE A 180 -4.49 22.65 -0.92
C PHE A 180 -3.09 22.05 -0.76
N VAL A 181 -2.88 21.40 0.37
CA VAL A 181 -1.73 20.53 0.57
C VAL A 181 -2.14 19.12 0.15
N ALA A 182 -1.52 18.61 -0.90
CA ALA A 182 -1.86 17.31 -1.47
C ALA A 182 -0.86 16.22 -1.07
N HIS A 183 -1.34 14.98 -1.04
CA HIS A 183 -0.45 13.82 -0.98
C HIS A 183 -0.01 13.49 -2.40
N ASN A 184 1.30 13.32 -2.63
CA ASN A 184 1.87 13.13 -3.97
C ASN A 184 1.55 11.77 -4.63
N MET A 185 0.87 10.87 -3.92
CA MET A 185 0.45 9.58 -4.48
C MET A 185 -0.84 9.70 -5.29
N THR A 186 -0.87 9.08 -6.45
CA THR A 186 -2.08 8.93 -7.25
C THR A 186 -3.09 8.04 -6.53
N SER A 187 -4.37 8.43 -6.59
CA SER A 187 -5.45 7.70 -5.94
C SER A 187 -6.76 8.00 -6.67
N PRO A 188 -7.65 7.01 -6.86
CA PRO A 188 -8.98 7.26 -7.45
C PRO A 188 -9.77 8.34 -6.71
N TYR A 189 -9.55 8.49 -5.42
CA TYR A 189 -10.23 9.50 -4.60
C TYR A 189 -9.71 10.91 -4.84
N ARG A 190 -8.38 11.07 -5.11
CA ARG A 190 -7.82 12.34 -5.58
C ARG A 190 -8.44 12.74 -6.91
N ASP A 191 -8.57 11.78 -7.83
CA ASP A 191 -9.17 12.02 -9.15
C ASP A 191 -10.65 12.41 -9.02
N MET A 192 -11.40 11.80 -8.09
CA MET A 192 -12.78 12.19 -7.79
C MET A 192 -12.86 13.63 -7.27
N VAL A 193 -11.97 14.01 -6.34
CA VAL A 193 -11.91 15.41 -5.85
C VAL A 193 -11.63 16.37 -6.99
N ILE A 194 -10.62 16.08 -7.83
CA ILE A 194 -10.27 16.91 -8.99
C ILE A 194 -11.47 17.04 -9.93
N HIS A 195 -12.15 15.94 -10.22
CA HIS A 195 -13.32 15.92 -11.08
C HIS A 195 -14.47 16.80 -10.56
N GLU A 196 -14.73 16.76 -9.25
CA GLU A 196 -15.78 17.59 -8.63
C GLU A 196 -15.51 19.10 -8.76
N PHE A 197 -14.25 19.52 -8.63
CA PHE A 197 -13.86 20.91 -8.86
C PHE A 197 -13.96 21.29 -10.34
N GLN A 198 -13.47 20.44 -11.24
CA GLN A 198 -13.54 20.68 -12.68
C GLN A 198 -14.98 20.78 -13.19
N ALA A 199 -15.87 19.88 -12.76
CA ALA A 199 -17.28 19.86 -13.14
C ALA A 199 -17.99 21.19 -12.79
N ARG A 200 -17.51 21.88 -11.74
CA ARG A 200 -18.06 23.19 -11.29
C ARG A 200 -17.25 24.40 -11.76
N LYS A 201 -16.20 24.15 -12.55
CA LYS A 201 -15.28 25.19 -13.04
C LYS A 201 -14.65 26.02 -11.91
N VAL A 202 -14.39 25.39 -10.75
CA VAL A 202 -13.74 26.01 -9.61
C VAL A 202 -12.26 25.65 -9.63
N PRO A 203 -11.32 26.60 -9.47
CA PRO A 203 -9.91 26.31 -9.38
C PRO A 203 -9.60 25.41 -8.18
N LEU A 204 -8.73 24.42 -8.37
CA LEU A 204 -8.17 23.61 -7.30
C LEU A 204 -6.66 23.85 -7.25
N ARG A 205 -6.23 24.70 -6.31
CA ARG A 205 -4.83 25.10 -6.17
C ARG A 205 -4.11 24.09 -5.30
N MET A 206 -3.25 23.25 -5.90
CA MET A 206 -2.43 22.27 -5.21
C MET A 206 -0.95 22.65 -5.35
N ASP A 207 -0.54 23.71 -4.65
CA ASP A 207 0.80 24.27 -4.78
C ASP A 207 1.84 23.51 -3.96
N VAL A 208 1.39 22.61 -3.06
CA VAL A 208 2.25 21.81 -2.19
C VAL A 208 1.87 20.34 -2.28
N ASP A 209 2.81 19.52 -2.76
CA ASP A 209 2.72 18.06 -2.75
C ASP A 209 3.66 17.46 -1.69
N MET A 210 3.11 16.63 -0.80
CA MET A 210 3.84 16.01 0.31
C MET A 210 3.91 14.49 0.16
N PRO A 211 5.01 13.85 0.61
CA PRO A 211 5.23 12.41 0.39
C PRO A 211 4.46 11.51 1.36
N THR A 212 3.92 12.03 2.46
CA THR A 212 3.23 11.25 3.49
C THR A 212 1.96 11.94 3.96
N ILE A 213 0.99 11.14 4.42
CA ILE A 213 -0.24 11.62 5.04
C ILE A 213 0.09 12.45 6.29
N GLU A 214 1.11 12.05 7.05
CA GLU A 214 1.54 12.77 8.24
C GLU A 214 2.07 14.17 7.93
N SER A 215 2.90 14.30 6.90
CA SER A 215 3.41 15.63 6.48
C SER A 215 2.29 16.55 6.00
N VAL A 216 1.28 16.02 5.27
CA VAL A 216 0.07 16.77 4.92
C VAL A 216 -0.65 17.26 6.18
N ARG A 217 -0.91 16.35 7.16
CA ARG A 217 -1.56 16.69 8.43
C ARG A 217 -0.83 17.82 9.15
N LYS A 218 0.50 17.72 9.25
CA LYS A 218 1.32 18.71 9.94
C LYS A 218 1.23 20.08 9.30
N MET A 219 1.31 20.16 7.97
CA MET A 219 1.14 21.39 7.22
C MET A 219 -0.24 22.04 7.49
N VAL A 220 -1.30 21.22 7.49
CA VAL A 220 -2.66 21.73 7.79
C VAL A 220 -2.78 22.18 9.24
N GLN A 221 -2.23 21.44 10.22
CA GLN A 221 -2.20 21.88 11.63
C GLN A 221 -1.52 23.23 11.80
N ASP A 222 -0.42 23.45 11.08
CA ASP A 222 0.35 24.69 11.10
C ASP A 222 -0.30 25.81 10.27
N ASN A 223 -1.52 25.58 9.74
CA ASN A 223 -2.32 26.54 8.96
C ASN A 223 -1.64 26.98 7.65
N GLN A 224 -0.88 26.08 7.02
CA GLN A 224 -0.22 26.29 5.74
C GLN A 224 -1.07 25.91 4.53
N GLY A 225 -2.36 25.63 4.75
CA GLY A 225 -3.33 25.25 3.73
C GLY A 225 -4.40 24.33 4.28
N VAL A 226 -5.20 23.77 3.39
CA VAL A 226 -6.27 22.83 3.67
C VAL A 226 -6.02 21.52 2.93
N ALA A 227 -6.63 20.42 3.35
CA ALA A 227 -6.43 19.14 2.67
C ALA A 227 -7.69 18.28 2.65
N PHE A 228 -7.84 17.50 1.59
CA PHE A 228 -8.72 16.33 1.57
C PHE A 228 -7.94 15.11 2.03
N GLN A 229 -8.41 14.47 3.10
CA GLN A 229 -7.75 13.31 3.69
C GLN A 229 -8.77 12.19 3.99
N PRO A 230 -8.36 10.92 3.96
CA PRO A 230 -9.17 9.86 4.53
C PRO A 230 -9.51 10.18 5.98
N ARG A 231 -10.81 10.17 6.33
CA ARG A 231 -11.27 10.56 7.67
C ARG A 231 -10.61 9.72 8.76
N MET A 232 -10.47 8.43 8.52
CA MET A 232 -9.79 7.51 9.46
C MET A 232 -8.32 7.86 9.74
N CYS A 233 -7.66 8.62 8.83
CA CYS A 233 -6.26 9.03 9.00
C CYS A 233 -6.09 10.32 9.81
N VAL A 234 -7.19 11.02 10.09
CA VAL A 234 -7.21 12.32 10.78
C VAL A 234 -8.17 12.34 11.97
N GLU A 235 -8.78 11.20 12.29
CA GLU A 235 -9.79 11.08 13.34
C GLU A 235 -9.25 11.49 14.71
N GLN A 236 -8.05 11.04 15.05
CA GLN A 236 -7.39 11.37 16.31
C GLN A 236 -7.11 12.86 16.42
N GLU A 237 -6.63 13.50 15.37
CA GLU A 237 -6.36 14.94 15.34
C GLU A 237 -7.64 15.76 15.43
N ILE A 238 -8.74 15.27 14.88
CA ILE A 238 -10.05 15.91 15.00
C ILE A 238 -10.55 15.82 16.45
N GLU A 239 -10.46 14.64 17.08
CA GLU A 239 -10.82 14.43 18.49
C GLU A 239 -9.98 15.28 19.44
N GLN A 240 -8.68 15.38 19.18
CA GLN A 240 -7.74 16.24 19.93
C GLN A 240 -7.87 17.72 19.61
N LYS A 241 -8.76 18.11 18.70
CA LYS A 241 -8.97 19.50 18.24
C LYS A 241 -7.74 20.13 17.59
N LEU A 242 -6.80 19.33 17.10
CA LEU A 242 -5.64 19.77 16.33
C LEU A 242 -6.02 20.06 14.87
N LEU A 243 -7.06 19.42 14.38
CA LEU A 243 -7.71 19.64 13.09
C LEU A 243 -9.21 19.84 13.26
N ARG A 244 -9.84 20.47 12.27
CA ARG A 244 -11.28 20.60 12.14
C ARG A 244 -11.71 20.01 10.82
N GLU A 245 -12.69 19.09 10.88
CA GLU A 245 -13.42 18.64 9.70
C GLU A 245 -14.46 19.68 9.29
N VAL A 246 -14.50 20.02 8.00
CA VAL A 246 -15.49 20.92 7.42
C VAL A 246 -16.26 20.17 6.34
N ARG A 247 -17.56 20.08 6.48
CA ARG A 247 -18.41 19.41 5.49
C ARG A 247 -18.43 20.17 4.18
N VAL A 248 -18.15 19.51 3.06
CA VAL A 248 -18.36 20.06 1.71
C VAL A 248 -19.69 19.54 1.19
N LYS A 249 -20.61 20.47 0.82
CA LYS A 249 -22.01 20.11 0.51
C LYS A 249 -22.14 19.15 -0.68
N GLU A 250 -21.32 19.35 -1.69
CA GLU A 250 -21.36 18.62 -2.96
C GLU A 250 -20.46 17.38 -2.96
N MET A 251 -19.68 17.17 -1.89
CA MET A 251 -18.79 16.02 -1.77
C MET A 251 -19.32 15.01 -0.75
N ASN A 252 -19.56 13.80 -1.23
CA ASN A 252 -19.83 12.64 -0.40
C ASN A 252 -19.04 11.45 -0.97
N ILE A 253 -17.73 11.46 -0.80
CA ILE A 253 -16.84 10.45 -1.35
C ILE A 253 -16.63 9.36 -0.29
N GLU A 254 -17.36 8.25 -0.47
CA GLU A 254 -17.23 7.05 0.35
C GLU A 254 -16.05 6.19 -0.11
N ARG A 255 -15.31 5.62 0.85
CA ARG A 255 -14.20 4.70 0.63
C ARG A 255 -14.49 3.36 1.29
N LYS A 256 -14.57 2.29 0.52
CA LYS A 256 -14.71 0.93 1.04
C LYS A 256 -13.34 0.30 1.22
N ILE A 257 -12.90 0.16 2.45
CA ILE A 257 -11.67 -0.57 2.77
C ILE A 257 -11.97 -2.06 2.69
N ARG A 258 -11.17 -2.76 1.92
CA ARG A 258 -11.37 -4.17 1.61
C ARG A 258 -10.16 -4.99 2.03
N LEU A 259 -10.42 -6.11 2.63
CA LEU A 259 -9.46 -7.17 2.82
C LEU A 259 -9.52 -8.10 1.60
N VAL A 260 -8.36 -8.35 1.00
CA VAL A 260 -8.25 -9.11 -0.25
C VAL A 260 -7.25 -10.25 -0.11
N TYR A 261 -7.54 -11.39 -0.75
CA TYR A 261 -6.70 -12.58 -0.73
C TYR A 261 -6.99 -13.50 -1.94
N PRO A 262 -6.04 -14.38 -2.33
CA PRO A 262 -6.22 -15.26 -3.49
C PRO A 262 -7.36 -16.26 -3.30
N THR A 263 -8.17 -16.49 -4.36
CA THR A 263 -9.30 -17.43 -4.32
C THR A 263 -8.84 -18.89 -4.33
N ARG A 264 -7.77 -19.21 -5.07
CA ARG A 264 -7.33 -20.59 -5.34
C ARG A 264 -6.21 -21.07 -4.43
N ARG A 265 -5.70 -20.24 -3.55
CA ARG A 265 -4.62 -20.58 -2.62
C ARG A 265 -5.19 -20.80 -1.23
N ALA A 266 -4.81 -21.89 -0.58
CA ALA A 266 -5.12 -22.11 0.82
C ALA A 266 -4.41 -21.04 1.67
N LEU A 267 -5.15 -20.39 2.54
CA LEU A 267 -4.59 -19.44 3.49
C LEU A 267 -3.91 -20.21 4.65
N SER A 268 -2.78 -19.70 5.13
CA SER A 268 -2.15 -20.20 6.34
C SER A 268 -3.08 -20.07 7.56
N HIS A 269 -2.80 -20.82 8.62
CA HIS A 269 -3.51 -20.65 9.90
C HIS A 269 -3.44 -19.20 10.39
N ALA A 270 -2.26 -18.60 10.27
CA ALA A 270 -2.04 -17.20 10.63
C ALA A 270 -2.95 -16.23 9.85
N ALA A 271 -3.09 -16.42 8.54
CA ALA A 271 -3.96 -15.58 7.70
C ALA A 271 -5.45 -15.80 8.01
N ARG A 272 -5.88 -17.05 8.23
CA ARG A 272 -7.28 -17.35 8.63
C ARG A 272 -7.63 -16.71 9.96
N ALA A 273 -6.79 -16.87 10.97
CA ALA A 273 -7.01 -16.26 12.29
C ALA A 273 -7.06 -14.71 12.21
N PHE A 274 -6.29 -14.10 11.33
CA PHE A 274 -6.35 -12.65 11.11
C PHE A 274 -7.66 -12.23 10.44
N LEU A 275 -8.15 -13.01 9.47
CA LEU A 275 -9.46 -12.78 8.84
C LEU A 275 -10.61 -12.76 9.84
N GLU A 276 -10.59 -13.63 10.85
CA GLU A 276 -11.62 -13.69 11.90
C GLU A 276 -11.60 -12.45 12.81
N ILE A 277 -10.45 -11.81 12.96
CA ILE A 277 -10.32 -10.61 13.81
C ILE A 277 -10.72 -9.34 13.06
N VAL A 278 -10.44 -9.27 11.77
CA VAL A 278 -10.69 -8.08 10.95
C VAL A 278 -12.07 -8.07 10.33
N GLY A 279 -12.61 -9.22 10.09
CA GLY A 279 -13.88 -9.42 9.37
C GLY A 279 -15.03 -9.81 10.17
#